data_d99f928863a3a03f0991169c8b8b3863
#
_entry.id   d99f928863a3a03f0991169c8b8b3863
#
_cell.length_a   1.000
_cell.length_b   1.000
_cell.length_c   1.000
_cell.angle_alpha   90.00
_cell.angle_beta   90.00
_cell.angle_gamma   90.00
#
_symmetry.space_group_name_H-M   'P 1'
#
loop_
_entity.id
_entity.type
_entity.pdbx_description
1 polymer ?
#
loop_
_entity_poly.entity_id
_entity_poly.type
_entity_poly.pdbx_seq_one_letter_code
_entity_poly.pdbx_strand_id
1 'polypeptide(L)'
;MKKLFLSLLITILTFSPVLAKNIKFAQVTDMYYKGKSQVLNNIIQDINKNSDIDFVVFTGNNIGRANQQNLKNFLSDIRKLNKPYYIVLGNKDVSKSHDLDKKTYMSTVRKYNLLHPKKTNYTFKKGDIVFVVVDGSKELIPSMNGYYSKDTIAWVNKQLTKHSSNKVVILQHFPLANKADSEYYYTYNILEYMQMLSKHNNVVAVVTGHYNKNDEVMYNGVYHITSPRSSDGSYKIIDIDTDNNNAVYTLLKEVRGK
;
A
#
# COMPACT_ATOMS: atom_id res chain seq x y z
N MET A 1 -10.38 67.84 26.74
CA MET A 1 -9.36 66.79 26.61
C MET A 1 -10.04 65.41 26.72
N LYS A 2 -10.28 64.75 25.59
CA LYS A 2 -10.92 63.39 25.54
C LYS A 2 -9.81 62.37 25.59
N LYS A 3 -9.76 61.55 26.64
CA LYS A 3 -8.83 60.43 26.76
C LYS A 3 -9.38 59.25 25.94
N LEU A 4 -8.64 58.88 24.90
CA LEU A 4 -8.91 57.70 24.08
C LEU A 4 -8.33 56.49 24.82
N PHE A 5 -9.18 55.54 25.28
CA PHE A 5 -8.75 54.25 25.81
C PHE A 5 -8.61 53.30 24.61
N LEU A 6 -7.38 52.96 24.28
CA LEU A 6 -7.06 51.95 23.29
C LEU A 6 -7.10 50.57 23.98
N SER A 7 -8.17 49.79 23.74
CA SER A 7 -8.29 48.40 24.22
C SER A 7 -7.50 47.48 23.31
N LEU A 8 -6.38 46.94 23.81
CA LEU A 8 -5.56 45.96 23.10
C LEU A 8 -6.20 44.57 23.28
N LEU A 9 -6.88 44.07 22.24
CA LEU A 9 -7.44 42.71 22.20
C LEU A 9 -6.32 41.73 21.93
N ILE A 10 -5.78 41.07 22.96
CA ILE A 10 -4.81 39.96 22.80
C ILE A 10 -5.58 38.70 22.46
N THR A 11 -5.54 38.31 21.18
CA THR A 11 -6.06 37.02 20.73
C THR A 11 -5.04 35.95 21.11
N ILE A 12 -5.30 35.19 22.17
CA ILE A 12 -4.52 34.01 22.54
C ILE A 12 -4.88 32.92 21.56
N LEU A 13 -4.02 32.67 20.55
CA LEU A 13 -4.07 31.46 19.72
C LEU A 13 -3.69 30.29 20.62
N THR A 14 -4.68 29.58 21.14
CA THR A 14 -4.45 28.28 21.77
C THR A 14 -4.07 27.29 20.68
N PHE A 15 -2.78 27.02 20.53
CA PHE A 15 -2.33 25.84 19.80
C PHE A 15 -2.73 24.61 20.63
N SER A 16 -3.86 23.99 20.28
CA SER A 16 -4.11 22.63 20.72
C SER A 16 -3.02 21.75 20.10
N PRO A 17 -2.26 20.98 20.89
CA PRO A 17 -1.35 20.00 20.31
C PRO A 17 -2.20 19.07 19.46
N VAL A 18 -1.96 19.04 18.16
CA VAL A 18 -2.48 17.98 17.30
C VAL A 18 -1.81 16.71 17.79
N LEU A 19 -2.51 15.95 18.62
CA LEU A 19 -2.08 14.60 18.99
C LEU A 19 -1.78 13.88 17.67
N ALA A 20 -0.54 13.45 17.51
CA ALA A 20 -0.17 12.65 16.37
C ALA A 20 -1.09 11.42 16.37
N LYS A 21 -1.85 11.26 15.31
CA LYS A 21 -2.83 10.19 15.21
C LYS A 21 -2.12 8.99 14.61
N ASN A 22 -2.18 7.84 15.29
CA ASN A 22 -1.79 6.56 14.72
C ASN A 22 -2.39 6.39 13.32
N ILE A 23 -1.61 5.89 12.39
CA ILE A 23 -2.07 5.59 11.03
C ILE A 23 -2.37 4.11 10.93
N LYS A 24 -3.66 3.80 10.83
CA LYS A 24 -4.14 2.43 10.75
C LYS A 24 -4.73 2.14 9.38
N PHE A 25 -4.25 1.12 8.70
CA PHE A 25 -4.76 0.75 7.39
C PHE A 25 -4.94 -0.76 7.23
N ALA A 26 -5.85 -1.12 6.34
CA ALA A 26 -6.07 -2.51 5.95
C ALA A 26 -5.26 -2.84 4.70
N GLN A 27 -4.52 -3.95 4.75
CA GLN A 27 -3.88 -4.55 3.59
C GLN A 27 -4.70 -5.73 3.10
N VAL A 28 -5.11 -5.67 1.83
CA VAL A 28 -5.74 -6.76 1.08
C VAL A 28 -4.80 -7.13 -0.05
N THR A 29 -4.46 -8.41 -0.20
CA THR A 29 -3.49 -8.86 -1.21
C THR A 29 -3.93 -10.16 -1.84
N ASP A 30 -3.46 -10.43 -3.06
CA ASP A 30 -3.65 -11.73 -3.71
C ASP A 30 -5.12 -12.20 -3.71
N MET A 31 -6.00 -11.27 -4.09
CA MET A 31 -7.45 -11.52 -4.18
C MET A 31 -7.79 -12.47 -5.31
N TYR A 32 -6.95 -12.52 -6.36
CA TYR A 32 -7.17 -13.34 -7.56
C TYR A 32 -8.60 -13.27 -8.10
N TYR A 33 -9.18 -12.06 -8.07
CA TYR A 33 -10.59 -11.85 -8.41
C TYR A 33 -10.91 -12.29 -9.84
N LYS A 34 -12.01 -13.06 -10.00
CA LYS A 34 -12.44 -13.67 -11.26
C LYS A 34 -13.90 -13.34 -11.63
N GLY A 35 -14.34 -12.12 -11.30
CA GLY A 35 -15.68 -11.65 -11.67
C GLY A 35 -16.67 -11.52 -10.52
N LYS A 36 -16.64 -12.39 -9.52
CA LYS A 36 -17.38 -12.31 -8.26
C LYS A 36 -16.56 -12.90 -7.12
N SER A 37 -16.69 -12.34 -5.93
CA SER A 37 -16.02 -12.88 -4.73
C SER A 37 -16.85 -12.53 -3.49
N GLN A 38 -17.44 -13.55 -2.87
CA GLN A 38 -18.09 -13.39 -1.58
C GLN A 38 -17.09 -13.05 -0.49
N VAL A 39 -15.88 -13.61 -0.58
CA VAL A 39 -14.77 -13.30 0.33
C VAL A 39 -14.43 -11.81 0.28
N LEU A 40 -14.29 -11.22 -0.90
CA LEU A 40 -14.03 -9.79 -1.03
C LEU A 40 -15.16 -8.96 -0.44
N ASN A 41 -16.42 -9.33 -0.68
CA ASN A 41 -17.57 -8.64 -0.11
C ASN A 41 -17.56 -8.70 1.43
N ASN A 42 -17.24 -9.85 2.02
CA ASN A 42 -17.14 -10.02 3.46
C ASN A 42 -16.00 -9.18 4.05
N ILE A 43 -14.83 -9.16 3.40
CA ILE A 43 -13.68 -8.31 3.78
C ILE A 43 -14.09 -6.82 3.76
N ILE A 44 -14.75 -6.37 2.69
CA ILE A 44 -15.23 -4.99 2.56
C ILE A 44 -16.21 -4.64 3.68
N GLN A 45 -17.14 -5.53 4.00
CA GLN A 45 -18.12 -5.30 5.07
C GLN A 45 -17.44 -5.22 6.45
N ASP A 46 -16.43 -6.08 6.71
CA ASP A 46 -15.70 -6.07 7.97
C ASP A 46 -14.84 -4.79 8.11
N ILE A 47 -14.15 -4.39 7.05
CA ILE A 47 -13.39 -3.13 7.00
C ILE A 47 -14.31 -1.93 7.21
N ASN A 48 -15.48 -1.90 6.56
CA ASN A 48 -16.43 -0.79 6.67
C ASN A 48 -17.01 -0.61 8.08
N LYS A 49 -17.09 -1.69 8.86
CA LYS A 49 -17.53 -1.66 10.27
C LYS A 49 -16.45 -1.11 11.21
N ASN A 50 -15.18 -1.18 10.82
CA ASN A 50 -14.08 -0.71 11.64
C ASN A 50 -13.80 0.77 11.39
N SER A 51 -14.24 1.64 12.31
CA SER A 51 -14.04 3.10 12.24
C SER A 51 -12.57 3.51 12.28
N ASP A 52 -11.70 2.71 12.90
CA ASP A 52 -10.30 3.04 13.14
C ASP A 52 -9.42 2.91 11.89
N ILE A 53 -9.87 2.18 10.88
CA ILE A 53 -9.14 2.05 9.62
C ILE A 53 -9.25 3.35 8.83
N ASP A 54 -8.10 3.99 8.55
CA ASP A 54 -8.04 5.26 7.80
C ASP A 54 -8.16 5.05 6.29
N PHE A 55 -7.59 3.95 5.76
CA PHE A 55 -7.63 3.61 4.32
C PHE A 55 -7.34 2.12 4.07
N VAL A 56 -7.49 1.71 2.83
CA VAL A 56 -7.21 0.33 2.38
C VAL A 56 -6.13 0.34 1.31
N VAL A 57 -5.23 -0.64 1.35
CA VAL A 57 -4.24 -0.88 0.29
C VAL A 57 -4.44 -2.26 -0.30
N PHE A 58 -4.60 -2.31 -1.61
CA PHE A 58 -4.58 -3.55 -2.37
C PHE A 58 -3.16 -3.78 -2.89
N THR A 59 -2.43 -4.73 -2.30
CA THR A 59 -0.99 -4.92 -2.58
C THR A 59 -0.70 -5.95 -3.69
N GLY A 60 -1.52 -5.94 -4.73
CA GLY A 60 -1.27 -6.67 -5.97
C GLY A 60 -1.96 -8.03 -6.08
N ASN A 61 -1.92 -8.59 -7.29
CA ASN A 61 -2.72 -9.75 -7.67
C ASN A 61 -4.20 -9.54 -7.35
N ASN A 62 -4.68 -8.33 -7.63
CA ASN A 62 -6.04 -7.88 -7.38
C ASN A 62 -7.02 -8.71 -8.22
N ILE A 63 -6.64 -9.02 -9.47
CA ILE A 63 -7.36 -9.92 -10.36
C ILE A 63 -6.55 -11.19 -10.63
N GLY A 64 -7.25 -12.31 -10.88
CA GLY A 64 -6.61 -13.62 -11.06
C GLY A 64 -5.89 -13.79 -12.40
N ARG A 65 -6.21 -12.94 -13.38
CA ARG A 65 -5.58 -12.85 -14.69
C ARG A 65 -5.82 -11.46 -15.27
N ALA A 66 -4.83 -10.92 -15.98
CA ALA A 66 -4.97 -9.69 -16.72
C ALA A 66 -6.16 -9.75 -17.69
N ASN A 67 -7.26 -9.09 -17.34
CA ASN A 67 -8.50 -9.07 -18.10
C ASN A 67 -9.29 -7.81 -17.73
N GLN A 68 -9.67 -7.01 -18.72
CA GLN A 68 -10.34 -5.74 -18.50
C GLN A 68 -11.69 -5.89 -17.80
N GLN A 69 -12.45 -6.94 -18.10
CA GLN A 69 -13.76 -7.13 -17.46
C GLN A 69 -13.61 -7.52 -15.99
N ASN A 70 -12.65 -8.40 -15.67
CA ASN A 70 -12.34 -8.73 -14.27
C ASN A 70 -11.89 -7.49 -13.49
N LEU A 71 -11.06 -6.64 -14.09
CA LEU A 71 -10.65 -5.38 -13.46
C LEU A 71 -11.85 -4.45 -13.22
N LYS A 72 -12.73 -4.25 -14.19
CA LYS A 72 -13.93 -3.42 -14.02
C LYS A 72 -14.84 -3.96 -12.91
N ASN A 73 -15.05 -5.27 -12.87
CA ASN A 73 -15.88 -5.91 -11.85
C ASN A 73 -15.24 -5.77 -10.45
N PHE A 74 -13.95 -6.02 -10.33
CA PHE A 74 -13.18 -5.80 -9.10
C PHE A 74 -13.32 -4.35 -8.60
N LEU A 75 -13.07 -3.38 -9.48
CA LEU A 75 -13.19 -1.95 -9.15
C LEU A 75 -14.62 -1.56 -8.76
N SER A 76 -15.63 -2.16 -9.40
CA SER A 76 -17.03 -1.96 -9.03
C SER A 76 -17.33 -2.48 -7.63
N ASP A 77 -16.78 -3.63 -7.25
CA ASP A 77 -16.96 -4.20 -5.91
C ASP A 77 -16.24 -3.40 -4.84
N ILE A 78 -14.97 -3.00 -5.05
CA ILE A 78 -14.23 -2.23 -4.04
C ILE A 78 -14.74 -0.79 -3.87
N ARG A 79 -15.54 -0.27 -4.78
CA ARG A 79 -16.27 1.01 -4.57
C ARG A 79 -17.27 0.98 -3.42
N LYS A 80 -17.64 -0.22 -2.93
CA LYS A 80 -18.46 -0.40 -1.72
C LYS A 80 -17.71 -0.08 -0.43
N LEU A 81 -16.38 0.09 -0.50
CA LEU A 81 -15.58 0.61 0.63
C LEU A 81 -16.00 2.05 0.94
N ASN A 82 -16.24 2.32 2.22
CA ASN A 82 -16.46 3.67 2.75
C ASN A 82 -15.15 4.37 3.14
N LYS A 83 -14.01 3.79 2.77
CA LYS A 83 -12.65 4.26 3.05
C LYS A 83 -11.93 4.57 1.74
N PRO A 84 -10.99 5.53 1.73
CA PRO A 84 -10.07 5.69 0.61
C PRO A 84 -9.30 4.40 0.36
N TYR A 85 -8.99 4.12 -0.91
CA TYR A 85 -8.16 2.96 -1.25
C TYR A 85 -7.06 3.29 -2.26
N TYR A 86 -5.98 2.52 -2.19
CA TYR A 86 -4.80 2.62 -3.06
C TYR A 86 -4.48 1.25 -3.65
N ILE A 87 -3.95 1.23 -4.87
CA ILE A 87 -3.70 0.00 -5.62
C ILE A 87 -2.23 -0.11 -5.99
N VAL A 88 -1.64 -1.25 -5.66
CA VAL A 88 -0.34 -1.73 -6.12
C VAL A 88 -0.57 -2.80 -7.17
N LEU A 89 0.30 -2.90 -8.16
CA LEU A 89 0.24 -3.96 -9.17
C LEU A 89 1.01 -5.22 -8.73
N GLY A 90 0.41 -6.38 -8.97
CA GLY A 90 1.05 -7.69 -8.88
C GLY A 90 1.25 -8.31 -10.26
N ASN A 91 1.90 -9.47 -10.32
CA ASN A 91 2.24 -10.15 -11.57
C ASN A 91 1.04 -10.70 -12.36
N LYS A 92 -0.14 -10.80 -11.75
CA LYS A 92 -1.36 -11.24 -12.42
C LYS A 92 -2.20 -10.09 -12.97
N ASP A 93 -1.92 -8.85 -12.55
CA ASP A 93 -2.76 -7.70 -12.83
C ASP A 93 -2.59 -7.15 -14.24
N VAL A 94 -1.42 -7.32 -14.85
CA VAL A 94 -1.09 -6.72 -16.15
C VAL A 94 -0.47 -7.72 -17.13
N SER A 95 -0.81 -7.57 -18.41
CA SER A 95 -0.20 -8.31 -19.51
C SER A 95 -0.54 -7.62 -20.83
N LYS A 96 0.45 -7.26 -21.62
CA LYS A 96 0.24 -6.72 -22.97
C LYS A 96 -0.40 -7.74 -23.92
N SER A 97 -0.06 -9.02 -23.79
CA SER A 97 -0.65 -10.09 -24.60
C SER A 97 -2.13 -10.36 -24.32
N HIS A 98 -2.66 -9.79 -23.24
CA HIS A 98 -4.07 -9.89 -22.85
C HIS A 98 -4.77 -8.52 -22.85
N ASP A 99 -4.26 -7.56 -23.61
CA ASP A 99 -4.82 -6.21 -23.79
C ASP A 99 -5.08 -5.45 -22.48
N LEU A 100 -4.30 -5.73 -21.45
CA LEU A 100 -4.35 -5.04 -20.16
C LEU A 100 -2.93 -4.66 -19.73
N ASP A 101 -2.34 -3.68 -20.42
CA ASP A 101 -1.07 -3.08 -20.01
C ASP A 101 -1.23 -2.18 -18.79
N LYS A 102 -0.12 -1.73 -18.22
CA LYS A 102 -0.10 -0.85 -17.04
C LYS A 102 -0.85 0.46 -17.27
N LYS A 103 -0.74 1.06 -18.46
CA LYS A 103 -1.43 2.29 -18.82
C LYS A 103 -2.94 2.10 -18.82
N THR A 104 -3.41 1.03 -19.46
CA THR A 104 -4.83 0.66 -19.53
C THR A 104 -5.37 0.33 -18.14
N TYR A 105 -4.62 -0.44 -17.34
CA TYR A 105 -4.99 -0.75 -15.96
C TYR A 105 -5.20 0.53 -15.15
N MET A 106 -4.20 1.41 -15.08
CA MET A 106 -4.26 2.63 -14.27
C MET A 106 -5.31 3.63 -14.79
N SER A 107 -5.49 3.71 -16.11
CA SER A 107 -6.56 4.54 -16.68
C SER A 107 -7.95 4.02 -16.31
N THR A 108 -8.12 2.70 -16.23
CA THR A 108 -9.36 2.08 -15.77
C THR A 108 -9.58 2.33 -14.29
N VAL A 109 -8.58 2.16 -13.43
CA VAL A 109 -8.66 2.51 -12.01
C VAL A 109 -9.17 3.94 -11.82
N ARG A 110 -8.65 4.89 -12.58
CA ARG A 110 -9.08 6.29 -12.50
C ARG A 110 -10.52 6.57 -12.92
N LYS A 111 -11.12 5.73 -13.74
CA LYS A 111 -12.56 5.86 -14.06
C LYS A 111 -13.44 5.54 -12.85
N TYR A 112 -12.95 4.71 -11.93
CA TYR A 112 -13.65 4.31 -10.71
C TYR A 112 -13.24 5.13 -9.47
N ASN A 113 -12.02 5.67 -9.46
CA ASN A 113 -11.48 6.52 -8.41
C ASN A 113 -10.68 7.67 -9.05
N LEU A 114 -11.34 8.81 -9.27
CA LEU A 114 -10.75 9.97 -9.95
C LEU A 114 -9.52 10.54 -9.25
N LEU A 115 -9.43 10.37 -7.93
CA LEU A 115 -8.30 10.87 -7.13
C LEU A 115 -7.11 9.93 -7.12
N HIS A 116 -7.26 8.68 -7.63
CA HIS A 116 -6.15 7.74 -7.69
C HIS A 116 -5.04 8.24 -8.65
N PRO A 117 -3.75 8.13 -8.28
CA PRO A 117 -2.66 8.49 -9.15
C PRO A 117 -2.67 7.75 -10.49
N LYS A 118 -2.17 8.41 -11.55
CA LYS A 118 -2.13 7.81 -12.91
C LYS A 118 -0.98 6.84 -13.13
N LYS A 119 0.11 7.01 -12.36
CA LYS A 119 1.33 6.20 -12.48
C LYS A 119 1.26 4.96 -11.61
N THR A 120 1.98 3.91 -11.97
CA THR A 120 2.10 2.69 -11.15
C THR A 120 3.05 2.90 -9.96
N ASN A 121 4.09 3.73 -10.15
CA ASN A 121 4.92 4.25 -9.06
C ASN A 121 4.40 5.62 -8.64
N TYR A 122 4.02 5.77 -7.39
CA TYR A 122 3.49 7.04 -6.86
C TYR A 122 3.67 7.16 -5.35
N THR A 123 3.42 8.34 -4.82
CA THR A 123 3.43 8.60 -3.38
C THR A 123 2.12 9.23 -2.94
N PHE A 124 1.74 8.98 -1.70
CA PHE A 124 0.68 9.72 -1.01
C PHE A 124 1.07 9.92 0.46
N LYS A 125 0.40 10.86 1.13
CA LYS A 125 0.67 11.18 2.53
C LYS A 125 -0.58 10.93 3.38
N LYS A 126 -0.39 10.36 4.57
CA LYS A 126 -1.40 10.27 5.63
C LYS A 126 -0.73 10.66 6.95
N GLY A 127 -1.30 11.66 7.63
CA GLY A 127 -0.61 12.24 8.78
C GLY A 127 0.83 12.65 8.40
N ASP A 128 1.80 12.22 9.17
CA ASP A 128 3.22 12.50 8.93
C ASP A 128 3.95 11.39 8.17
N ILE A 129 3.23 10.32 7.82
CA ILE A 129 3.80 9.20 7.07
C ILE A 129 3.61 9.40 5.57
N VAL A 130 4.68 9.18 4.81
CA VAL A 130 4.68 9.12 3.36
C VAL A 130 4.65 7.66 2.93
N PHE A 131 3.68 7.31 2.10
CA PHE A 131 3.56 6.01 1.49
C PHE A 131 4.13 6.07 0.08
N VAL A 132 5.07 5.16 -0.23
CA VAL A 132 5.73 5.02 -1.52
C VAL A 132 5.26 3.72 -2.16
N VAL A 133 4.43 3.84 -3.19
CA VAL A 133 3.93 2.68 -3.95
C VAL A 133 4.90 2.36 -5.06
N VAL A 134 5.36 1.10 -5.12
CA VAL A 134 6.40 0.65 -6.03
C VAL A 134 5.91 -0.55 -6.85
N ASP A 135 6.02 -0.43 -8.15
CA ASP A 135 5.62 -1.43 -9.12
C ASP A 135 6.82 -2.28 -9.57
N GLY A 136 6.77 -3.57 -9.26
CA GLY A 136 7.74 -4.59 -9.70
C GLY A 136 7.16 -5.58 -10.71
N SER A 137 5.95 -5.35 -11.24
CA SER A 137 5.32 -6.24 -12.20
C SER A 137 5.91 -6.12 -13.61
N LYS A 138 5.79 -7.16 -14.41
CA LYS A 138 6.20 -7.18 -15.82
C LYS A 138 4.96 -7.32 -16.70
N GLU A 139 4.81 -6.45 -17.70
CA GLU A 139 3.65 -6.49 -18.61
C GLU A 139 3.95 -7.11 -19.98
N LEU A 140 5.21 -7.08 -20.44
CA LEU A 140 5.61 -7.64 -21.72
C LEU A 140 5.71 -9.16 -21.65
N ILE A 141 6.49 -9.66 -20.70
CA ILE A 141 6.66 -11.07 -20.40
C ILE A 141 6.27 -11.26 -18.94
N PRO A 142 4.96 -11.46 -18.65
CA PRO A 142 4.51 -11.70 -17.30
C PRO A 142 5.22 -12.91 -16.71
N SER A 143 5.71 -12.79 -15.50
CA SER A 143 6.38 -13.86 -14.79
C SER A 143 5.95 -13.90 -13.34
N MET A 144 6.18 -15.01 -12.66
CA MET A 144 5.95 -15.11 -11.22
C MET A 144 6.93 -14.23 -10.43
N ASN A 145 8.10 -13.91 -11.01
CA ASN A 145 9.15 -13.18 -10.34
C ASN A 145 8.95 -11.67 -10.44
N GLY A 146 9.19 -10.96 -9.35
CA GLY A 146 9.26 -9.50 -9.31
C GLY A 146 10.52 -8.97 -10.00
N TYR A 147 10.44 -7.74 -10.50
CA TYR A 147 11.58 -7.04 -11.09
C TYR A 147 11.54 -5.55 -10.76
N TYR A 148 12.52 -5.09 -10.03
CA TYR A 148 12.72 -3.66 -9.80
C TYR A 148 13.87 -3.17 -10.68
N SER A 149 13.52 -2.45 -11.75
CA SER A 149 14.54 -1.90 -12.66
C SER A 149 15.43 -0.86 -11.94
N LYS A 150 16.61 -0.59 -12.50
CA LYS A 150 17.50 0.47 -11.99
C LYS A 150 16.78 1.82 -11.91
N ASP A 151 15.95 2.14 -12.90
CA ASP A 151 15.15 3.37 -12.90
C ASP A 151 14.11 3.38 -11.76
N THR A 152 13.47 2.23 -11.49
CA THR A 152 12.54 2.10 -10.36
C THR A 152 13.27 2.30 -9.04
N ILE A 153 14.42 1.64 -8.85
CA ILE A 153 15.24 1.77 -7.63
C ILE A 153 15.73 3.22 -7.47
N ALA A 154 16.20 3.85 -8.54
CA ALA A 154 16.61 5.26 -8.53
C ALA A 154 15.45 6.20 -8.19
N TRP A 155 14.24 5.91 -8.71
CA TRP A 155 13.04 6.67 -8.36
C TRP A 155 12.68 6.52 -6.88
N VAL A 156 12.73 5.31 -6.32
CA VAL A 156 12.50 5.08 -4.88
C VAL A 156 13.53 5.85 -4.06
N ASN A 157 14.83 5.74 -4.39
CA ASN A 157 15.90 6.49 -3.73
C ASN A 157 15.61 8.00 -3.71
N LYS A 158 15.18 8.55 -4.85
CA LYS A 158 14.80 9.96 -4.95
C LYS A 158 13.62 10.31 -4.04
N GLN A 159 12.61 9.42 -3.91
CA GLN A 159 11.49 9.66 -3.00
C GLN A 159 11.94 9.62 -1.54
N LEU A 160 12.76 8.65 -1.15
CA LEU A 160 13.28 8.54 0.23
C LEU A 160 14.12 9.75 0.61
N THR A 161 14.98 10.23 -0.29
CA THR A 161 15.77 11.45 -0.09
C THR A 161 14.88 12.70 0.02
N LYS A 162 13.89 12.83 -0.88
CA LYS A 162 12.95 13.96 -0.88
C LYS A 162 12.15 14.06 0.42
N HIS A 163 11.85 12.91 1.01
CA HIS A 163 11.04 12.79 2.23
C HIS A 163 11.88 12.39 3.45
N SER A 164 13.16 12.79 3.50
CA SER A 164 14.10 12.41 4.57
C SER A 164 13.65 12.83 5.97
N SER A 165 12.85 13.90 6.08
CA SER A 165 12.25 14.35 7.33
C SER A 165 10.94 13.64 7.72
N ASN A 166 10.38 12.81 6.83
CA ASN A 166 9.16 12.06 7.09
C ASN A 166 9.51 10.58 7.31
N LYS A 167 8.65 9.88 8.06
CA LYS A 167 8.67 8.41 8.04
C LYS A 167 8.02 7.89 6.77
N VAL A 168 8.57 6.81 6.24
CA VAL A 168 8.17 6.25 4.96
C VAL A 168 7.75 4.79 5.13
N VAL A 169 6.63 4.44 4.52
CA VAL A 169 6.18 3.06 4.31
C VAL A 169 6.21 2.76 2.82
N ILE A 170 6.88 1.69 2.44
CA ILE A 170 6.91 1.20 1.07
C ILE A 170 5.81 0.16 0.89
N LEU A 171 5.00 0.35 -0.14
CA LEU A 171 3.90 -0.55 -0.52
C LEU A 171 4.24 -1.17 -1.88
N GLN A 172 4.46 -2.46 -1.92
CA GLN A 172 4.81 -3.19 -3.12
C GLN A 172 4.25 -4.60 -3.10
N HIS A 173 4.25 -5.32 -4.22
CA HIS A 173 3.74 -6.67 -4.26
C HIS A 173 4.79 -7.71 -3.88
N PHE A 174 5.99 -7.60 -4.45
CA PHE A 174 7.05 -8.59 -4.31
C PHE A 174 7.90 -8.31 -3.09
N PRO A 175 8.10 -9.31 -2.19
CA PRO A 175 8.92 -9.17 -1.00
C PRO A 175 10.42 -8.98 -1.29
N LEU A 176 11.13 -8.37 -0.33
CA LEU A 176 12.58 -8.15 -0.40
C LEU A 176 13.37 -8.97 0.62
N ALA A 177 12.83 -9.22 1.81
CA ALA A 177 13.57 -9.79 2.94
C ALA A 177 12.96 -11.08 3.50
N ASN A 178 12.09 -11.75 2.76
CA ASN A 178 11.42 -12.95 3.23
C ASN A 178 12.14 -14.20 2.77
N LYS A 179 11.99 -15.29 3.51
CA LYS A 179 12.48 -16.60 3.09
C LYS A 179 11.61 -17.12 1.95
N ALA A 180 12.10 -16.98 0.71
CA ALA A 180 11.50 -17.68 -0.42
C ALA A 180 11.87 -19.16 -0.32
N ASP A 181 10.87 -20.02 -0.16
CA ASP A 181 11.09 -21.47 -0.19
C ASP A 181 11.18 -22.01 -1.63
N SER A 182 11.12 -21.15 -2.65
CA SER A 182 11.17 -21.56 -4.04
C SER A 182 11.69 -20.47 -4.99
N GLU A 183 12.32 -20.88 -6.08
CA GLU A 183 12.76 -19.99 -7.16
C GLU A 183 11.59 -19.27 -7.87
N TYR A 184 10.36 -19.75 -7.74
CA TYR A 184 9.16 -19.16 -8.34
C TYR A 184 8.76 -17.81 -7.72
N TYR A 185 9.27 -17.48 -6.54
CA TYR A 185 8.92 -16.26 -5.81
C TYR A 185 10.06 -15.26 -5.72
N TYR A 186 11.07 -15.42 -6.58
CA TYR A 186 12.27 -14.59 -6.57
C TYR A 186 11.96 -13.15 -7.05
N THR A 187 12.68 -12.20 -6.48
CA THR A 187 12.67 -10.80 -6.92
C THR A 187 14.04 -10.46 -7.51
N TYR A 188 14.08 -10.07 -8.78
CA TYR A 188 15.31 -9.62 -9.41
C TYR A 188 15.73 -8.24 -8.89
N ASN A 189 17.05 -8.01 -8.83
CA ASN A 189 17.70 -6.80 -8.33
C ASN A 189 17.45 -6.54 -6.83
N ILE A 190 17.13 -7.59 -6.08
CA ILE A 190 16.85 -7.49 -4.63
C ILE A 190 18.05 -6.92 -3.87
N LEU A 191 19.27 -7.34 -4.18
CA LEU A 191 20.49 -6.87 -3.51
C LEU A 191 20.71 -5.38 -3.74
N GLU A 192 20.57 -4.92 -4.99
CA GLU A 192 20.70 -3.51 -5.33
C GLU A 192 19.63 -2.66 -4.61
N TYR A 193 18.39 -3.17 -4.56
CA TYR A 193 17.31 -2.49 -3.87
C TYR A 193 17.56 -2.43 -2.36
N MET A 194 17.94 -3.52 -1.73
CA MET A 194 18.25 -3.58 -0.29
C MET A 194 19.45 -2.70 0.08
N GLN A 195 20.50 -2.69 -0.75
CA GLN A 195 21.64 -1.78 -0.58
C GLN A 195 21.24 -0.31 -0.70
N MET A 196 20.29 0.01 -1.58
CA MET A 196 19.75 1.36 -1.65
C MET A 196 18.95 1.70 -0.39
N LEU A 197 18.07 0.80 0.08
CA LEU A 197 17.27 1.03 1.29
C LEU A 197 18.16 1.24 2.54
N SER A 198 19.27 0.51 2.68
CA SER A 198 20.18 0.62 3.83
C SER A 198 20.84 2.00 3.97
N LYS A 199 20.80 2.84 2.94
CA LYS A 199 21.30 4.22 2.98
C LYS A 199 20.30 5.22 3.58
N HIS A 200 19.07 4.76 3.89
CA HIS A 200 17.97 5.58 4.38
C HIS A 200 17.49 5.08 5.74
N ASN A 201 17.37 5.99 6.70
CA ASN A 201 16.91 5.71 8.07
C ASN A 201 15.44 6.11 8.31
N ASN A 202 14.77 6.56 7.27
CA ASN A 202 13.39 7.03 7.34
C ASN A 202 12.35 5.98 6.90
N VAL A 203 12.77 4.80 6.40
CA VAL A 203 11.86 3.71 6.05
C VAL A 203 11.52 2.91 7.31
N VAL A 204 10.24 2.84 7.66
CA VAL A 204 9.76 2.09 8.84
C VAL A 204 9.23 0.71 8.49
N ALA A 205 8.59 0.58 7.32
CA ALA A 205 8.06 -0.71 6.87
C ALA A 205 8.07 -0.87 5.35
N VAL A 206 8.18 -2.12 4.90
CA VAL A 206 7.90 -2.58 3.53
C VAL A 206 6.77 -3.60 3.61
N VAL A 207 5.63 -3.28 2.98
CA VAL A 207 4.40 -4.08 3.04
C VAL A 207 4.18 -4.77 1.71
N THR A 208 4.02 -6.09 1.73
CA THR A 208 4.04 -6.93 0.53
C THR A 208 2.98 -8.05 0.57
N GLY A 209 2.74 -8.68 -0.57
CA GLY A 209 1.96 -9.90 -0.72
C GLY A 209 2.78 -11.02 -1.36
N HIS A 210 2.24 -11.65 -2.40
CA HIS A 210 2.90 -12.56 -3.31
C HIS A 210 3.25 -13.96 -2.76
N TYR A 211 3.85 -14.05 -1.57
CA TYR A 211 4.26 -15.34 -0.98
C TYR A 211 3.12 -16.16 -0.42
N ASN A 212 1.93 -15.57 -0.31
CA ASN A 212 0.74 -16.23 0.23
C ASN A 212 0.92 -16.78 1.66
N LYS A 213 1.86 -16.22 2.41
CA LYS A 213 2.18 -16.59 3.80
C LYS A 213 2.08 -15.36 4.71
N ASN A 214 1.72 -15.58 5.95
CA ASN A 214 1.86 -14.56 6.98
C ASN A 214 3.31 -14.61 7.49
N ASP A 215 4.11 -13.63 7.10
CA ASP A 215 5.53 -13.57 7.45
C ASP A 215 5.94 -12.13 7.78
N GLU A 216 6.65 -11.98 8.87
CA GLU A 216 7.13 -10.69 9.35
C GLU A 216 8.57 -10.82 9.83
N VAL A 217 9.44 -9.97 9.30
CA VAL A 217 10.84 -9.97 9.65
C VAL A 217 11.36 -8.54 9.80
N MET A 218 12.17 -8.30 10.83
CA MET A 218 12.93 -7.08 10.97
C MET A 218 14.29 -7.28 10.29
N TYR A 219 14.61 -6.43 9.30
CA TYR A 219 15.88 -6.43 8.62
C TYR A 219 16.43 -5.01 8.48
N ASN A 220 17.62 -4.75 9.00
CA ASN A 220 18.28 -3.44 9.01
C ASN A 220 17.37 -2.31 9.55
N GLY A 221 16.60 -2.57 10.61
CA GLY A 221 15.71 -1.58 11.22
C GLY A 221 14.42 -1.32 10.45
N VAL A 222 14.15 -2.06 9.38
CA VAL A 222 12.92 -1.96 8.58
C VAL A 222 12.05 -3.20 8.81
N TYR A 223 10.77 -2.99 9.08
CA TYR A 223 9.78 -4.06 9.14
C TYR A 223 9.40 -4.53 7.73
N HIS A 224 9.65 -5.79 7.42
CA HIS A 224 9.18 -6.44 6.20
C HIS A 224 7.96 -7.29 6.52
N ILE A 225 6.81 -6.85 6.05
CA ILE A 225 5.50 -7.43 6.34
C ILE A 225 4.97 -8.07 5.06
N THR A 226 4.74 -9.38 5.10
CA THR A 226 4.08 -10.12 4.03
C THR A 226 2.77 -10.68 4.54
N SER A 227 1.70 -10.54 3.77
CA SER A 227 0.38 -11.05 4.15
C SER A 227 -0.01 -12.28 3.34
N PRO A 228 -0.80 -13.19 3.94
CA PRO A 228 -1.37 -14.33 3.24
C PRO A 228 -2.42 -13.86 2.21
N ARG A 229 -2.83 -14.77 1.33
CA ARG A 229 -3.84 -14.48 0.30
C ARG A 229 -5.17 -14.05 0.91
N SER A 230 -5.65 -12.90 0.52
CA SER A 230 -6.98 -12.45 0.94
C SER A 230 -8.12 -13.24 0.27
N SER A 231 -7.86 -13.91 -0.85
CA SER A 231 -8.82 -14.84 -1.44
C SER A 231 -9.19 -16.02 -0.53
N ASP A 232 -8.35 -16.32 0.46
CA ASP A 232 -8.58 -17.38 1.46
C ASP A 232 -9.39 -16.87 2.68
N GLY A 233 -9.85 -15.61 2.66
CA GLY A 233 -10.70 -15.03 3.71
C GLY A 233 -9.95 -14.30 4.81
N SER A 234 -8.77 -13.75 4.52
CA SER A 234 -8.02 -12.96 5.48
C SER A 234 -7.56 -11.62 4.91
N TYR A 235 -7.30 -10.66 5.80
CA TYR A 235 -6.63 -9.41 5.50
C TYR A 235 -5.83 -8.96 6.72
N LYS A 236 -4.85 -8.08 6.53
CA LYS A 236 -4.03 -7.60 7.66
C LYS A 236 -4.39 -6.15 7.98
N ILE A 237 -4.54 -5.84 9.26
CA ILE A 237 -4.55 -4.47 9.76
C ILE A 237 -3.13 -4.12 10.18
N ILE A 238 -2.63 -2.99 9.72
CA ILE A 238 -1.32 -2.45 10.04
C ILE A 238 -1.56 -1.10 10.72
N ASP A 239 -1.02 -0.96 11.93
CA ASP A 239 -1.12 0.23 12.75
C ASP A 239 0.30 0.77 13.00
N ILE A 240 0.54 2.02 12.62
CA ILE A 240 1.82 2.68 12.81
C ILE A 240 1.63 3.75 13.87
N ASP A 241 2.23 3.50 15.02
CA ASP A 241 2.22 4.41 16.16
C ASP A 241 3.33 5.45 16.00
N THR A 242 2.95 6.65 15.55
CA THR A 242 3.89 7.73 15.30
C THR A 242 4.44 8.37 16.58
N ASP A 243 3.74 8.18 17.71
CA ASP A 243 4.13 8.72 19.01
C ASP A 243 5.11 7.80 19.74
N ASN A 244 5.05 6.49 19.45
CA ASN A 244 5.89 5.47 20.07
C ASN A 244 7.01 5.02 19.12
N ASN A 245 7.88 5.95 18.75
CA ASN A 245 9.05 5.70 17.91
C ASN A 245 8.74 4.95 16.59
N ASN A 246 7.55 5.15 16.04
CA ASN A 246 7.02 4.48 14.85
C ASN A 246 6.92 2.96 15.00
N ALA A 247 6.53 2.49 16.18
CA ALA A 247 6.21 1.09 16.39
C ALA A 247 5.13 0.65 15.39
N VAL A 248 5.35 -0.51 14.80
CA VAL A 248 4.43 -1.10 13.82
C VAL A 248 3.77 -2.30 14.46
N TYR A 249 2.44 -2.25 14.54
CA TYR A 249 1.62 -3.35 15.01
C TYR A 249 0.85 -3.96 13.87
N THR A 250 0.73 -5.27 13.85
CA THR A 250 -0.02 -5.99 12.83
C THR A 250 -1.06 -6.89 13.45
N LEU A 251 -2.22 -7.00 12.80
CA LEU A 251 -3.28 -7.91 13.17
C LEU A 251 -3.80 -8.62 11.92
N LEU A 252 -3.63 -9.94 11.87
CA LEU A 252 -4.29 -10.74 10.83
C LEU A 252 -5.76 -10.94 11.22
N LYS A 253 -6.64 -10.50 10.34
CA LYS A 253 -8.10 -10.69 10.47
C LYS A 253 -8.55 -11.81 9.56
N GLU A 254 -9.32 -12.73 10.10
CA GLU A 254 -10.00 -13.79 9.34
C GLU A 254 -11.47 -13.43 9.18
N VAL A 255 -11.95 -13.50 7.96
CA VAL A 255 -13.35 -13.24 7.62
C VAL A 255 -13.94 -14.54 7.10
N ARG A 256 -14.59 -15.29 7.97
CA ARG A 256 -15.22 -16.57 7.61
C ARG A 256 -16.28 -16.35 6.55
N GLY A 257 -16.15 -17.04 5.42
CA GLY A 257 -17.25 -17.22 4.49
C GLY A 257 -18.37 -17.99 5.17
N LYS A 258 -19.56 -17.42 5.19
CA LYS A 258 -20.79 -18.20 5.42
C LYS A 258 -21.21 -18.80 4.12
#